data_0e4b89b9806439038c697b4d161a8251
#
_entry.id   0e4b89b9806439038c697b4d161a8251
#
_cell.length_a   1.000
_cell.length_b   1.000
_cell.length_c   1.000
_cell.angle_alpha   90.00
_cell.angle_beta   90.00
_cell.angle_gamma   90.00
#
_symmetry.space_group_name_H-M   'P 1'
#
loop_
_entity.id
_entity.type
_entity.pdbx_description
1 polymer ?
#
loop_
_entity_poly.entity_id
_entity_poly.type
_entity_poly.pdbx_seq_one_letter_code
_entity_poly.pdbx_strand_id
1 'polypeptide(L)'
;MKKNKITAVLGPTNTGKTFLAIETMLSFESGMIGFPLRLLAREVYDNVIKKVDSSKVALITGEEKIIPLNAKYFLCTVESMPIDKNLDFVGIDEIQMCNDHERGHIFTDRLLNLRGEKLTMLMGSNTIKNIIQKLDDDIEFKNKERLSKLSFGGYKKISRIDRK
;
A
#
# COMPACT_ATOMS: atom_id res chain seq x y z
N MET A 1 5.62 23.78 -10.91
CA MET A 1 5.43 22.99 -9.69
C MET A 1 5.16 21.53 -10.01
N LYS A 2 5.88 20.66 -9.35
CA LYS A 2 5.77 19.24 -9.61
C LYS A 2 4.53 18.65 -8.95
N LYS A 3 3.72 17.96 -9.73
CA LYS A 3 2.52 17.35 -9.22
C LYS A 3 2.85 15.97 -8.66
N ASN A 4 2.31 15.66 -7.48
CA ASN A 4 2.53 14.35 -6.89
C ASN A 4 1.76 13.29 -7.68
N LYS A 5 2.43 12.20 -7.99
CA LYS A 5 1.82 11.12 -8.76
C LYS A 5 0.96 10.23 -7.86
N ILE A 6 -0.23 9.88 -8.34
CA ILE A 6 -1.12 8.96 -7.64
C ILE A 6 -1.40 7.78 -8.56
N THR A 7 -1.15 6.57 -8.07
CA THR A 7 -1.40 5.34 -8.81
C THR A 7 -2.38 4.49 -8.03
N ALA A 8 -3.46 4.07 -8.66
CA ALA A 8 -4.42 3.16 -8.05
C ALA A 8 -4.23 1.76 -8.66
N VAL A 9 -3.87 0.80 -7.82
CA VAL A 9 -3.66 -0.59 -8.23
C VAL A 9 -4.87 -1.39 -7.76
N LEU A 10 -5.74 -1.73 -8.69
CA LEU A 10 -7.02 -2.35 -8.37
C LEU A 10 -7.11 -3.76 -8.93
N GLY A 11 -7.89 -4.59 -8.27
CA GLY A 11 -8.07 -5.97 -8.69
C GLY A 11 -8.55 -6.86 -7.56
N PRO A 12 -8.80 -8.13 -7.86
CA PRO A 12 -9.26 -9.07 -6.84
C PRO A 12 -8.22 -9.30 -5.74
N THR A 13 -8.68 -9.88 -4.65
CA THR A 13 -7.82 -10.28 -3.54
C THR A 13 -6.77 -11.29 -4.03
N ASN A 14 -5.62 -11.30 -3.40
CA ASN A 14 -4.53 -12.25 -3.67
C ASN A 14 -3.94 -12.14 -5.08
N THR A 15 -3.88 -10.93 -5.62
CA THR A 15 -3.25 -10.70 -6.91
C THR A 15 -1.87 -10.03 -6.79
N GLY A 16 -1.35 -9.93 -5.56
CA GLY A 16 -0.01 -9.37 -5.35
C GLY A 16 0.05 -7.87 -5.24
N LYS A 17 -1.08 -7.20 -4.99
CA LYS A 17 -1.10 -5.75 -4.85
C LYS A 17 -0.22 -5.26 -3.69
N THR A 18 -0.32 -5.94 -2.56
CA THR A 18 0.47 -5.57 -1.38
C THR A 18 1.95 -5.77 -1.64
N PHE A 19 2.31 -6.86 -2.29
CA PHE A 19 3.71 -7.13 -2.63
C PHE A 19 4.26 -6.03 -3.54
N LEU A 20 3.48 -5.63 -4.54
CA LEU A 20 3.88 -4.55 -5.45
C LEU A 20 4.11 -3.25 -4.68
N ALA A 21 3.23 -2.94 -3.74
CA ALA A 21 3.36 -1.72 -2.95
C ALA A 21 4.63 -1.76 -2.09
N ILE A 22 4.93 -2.91 -1.51
CA ILE A 22 6.13 -3.05 -0.69
C ILE A 22 7.39 -2.86 -1.54
N GLU A 23 7.45 -3.52 -2.70
CA GLU A 23 8.60 -3.40 -3.59
C GLU A 23 8.76 -1.97 -4.08
N THR A 24 7.65 -1.30 -4.37
CA THR A 24 7.70 0.08 -4.82
C THR A 24 8.19 1.00 -3.70
N MET A 25 7.67 0.80 -2.48
CA MET A 25 8.10 1.61 -1.34
C MET A 25 9.60 1.48 -1.10
N LEU A 26 10.12 0.25 -1.18
CA LEU A 26 11.54 0.02 -0.92
C LEU A 26 12.45 0.56 -2.01
N SER A 27 11.88 0.94 -3.15
CA SER A 27 12.64 1.60 -4.20
C SER A 27 12.86 3.08 -3.92
N PHE A 28 12.12 3.65 -2.97
CA PHE A 28 12.29 5.03 -2.53
C PHE A 28 13.09 5.06 -1.23
N GLU A 29 13.58 6.25 -0.87
CA GLU A 29 14.38 6.38 0.35
C GLU A 29 13.53 6.40 1.61
N SER A 30 12.25 6.72 1.49
CA SER A 30 11.34 6.72 2.63
C SER A 30 9.94 6.37 2.16
N GLY A 31 9.12 5.85 3.06
CA GLY A 31 7.76 5.51 2.69
C GLY A 31 6.94 5.02 3.86
N MET A 32 5.64 4.88 3.59
CA MET A 32 4.68 4.42 4.60
C MET A 32 3.56 3.68 3.89
N ILE A 33 3.10 2.59 4.49
CA ILE A 33 1.92 1.87 4.00
C ILE A 33 0.97 1.66 5.15
N GLY A 34 -0.30 2.00 4.94
CA GLY A 34 -1.37 1.74 5.89
C GLY A 34 -2.13 0.49 5.51
N PHE A 35 -2.34 -0.41 6.46
CA PHE A 35 -3.04 -1.66 6.27
C PHE A 35 -4.36 -1.68 7.03
N PRO A 36 -5.34 -2.46 6.58
CA PRO A 36 -6.63 -2.52 7.27
C PRO A 36 -6.59 -3.34 8.57
N LEU A 37 -5.59 -4.23 8.70
CA LEU A 37 -5.50 -5.16 9.81
C LEU A 37 -4.13 -5.10 10.46
N ARG A 38 -4.11 -5.08 11.81
CA ARG A 38 -2.84 -5.03 12.51
C ARG A 38 -1.98 -6.28 12.29
N LEU A 39 -2.61 -7.45 12.15
CA LEU A 39 -1.85 -8.67 11.90
C LEU A 39 -1.18 -8.64 10.54
N LEU A 40 -1.84 -8.04 9.54
CA LEU A 40 -1.24 -7.86 8.23
C LEU A 40 -0.06 -6.89 8.31
N ALA A 41 -0.23 -5.79 9.03
CA ALA A 41 0.87 -4.84 9.20
C ALA A 41 2.08 -5.51 9.86
N ARG A 42 1.83 -6.34 10.87
CA ARG A 42 2.90 -7.07 11.54
C ARG A 42 3.57 -8.07 10.61
N GLU A 43 2.79 -8.80 9.84
CA GLU A 43 3.34 -9.77 8.90
C GLU A 43 4.23 -9.09 7.86
N VAL A 44 3.77 -7.96 7.33
CA VAL A 44 4.56 -7.22 6.35
C VAL A 44 5.82 -6.67 7.00
N TYR A 45 5.72 -6.17 8.22
CA TYR A 45 6.89 -5.72 8.96
C TYR A 45 7.94 -6.83 9.09
N ASP A 46 7.49 -8.03 9.48
CA ASP A 46 8.40 -9.16 9.63
C ASP A 46 9.09 -9.51 8.31
N ASN A 47 8.37 -9.38 7.21
CA ASN A 47 8.96 -9.66 5.90
C ASN A 47 9.93 -8.56 5.46
N VAL A 48 9.60 -7.32 5.74
CA VAL A 48 10.45 -6.21 5.31
C VAL A 48 11.78 -6.17 6.07
N ILE A 49 11.78 -6.50 7.36
CA ILE A 49 13.05 -6.49 8.11
C ILE A 49 13.99 -7.60 7.69
N LYS A 50 13.53 -8.56 6.89
CA LYS A 50 14.41 -9.55 6.27
C LYS A 50 15.16 -8.98 5.07
N LYS A 51 14.66 -7.90 4.50
CA LYS A 51 15.24 -7.27 3.31
C LYS A 51 15.97 -5.97 3.63
N VAL A 52 15.55 -5.28 4.67
CA VAL A 52 16.07 -3.96 5.04
C VAL A 52 16.41 -3.99 6.52
N ASP A 53 17.47 -3.29 6.90
CA ASP A 53 17.91 -3.20 8.29
C ASP A 53 16.73 -2.75 9.17
N SER A 54 16.47 -3.52 10.24
CA SER A 54 15.33 -3.23 11.13
C SER A 54 15.44 -1.85 11.78
N SER A 55 16.63 -1.29 11.86
CA SER A 55 16.81 0.06 12.41
C SER A 55 16.18 1.14 11.53
N LYS A 56 15.79 0.79 10.31
CA LYS A 56 15.17 1.73 9.37
C LYS A 56 13.67 1.51 9.21
N VAL A 57 13.11 0.52 9.91
CA VAL A 57 11.72 0.13 9.71
C VAL A 57 10.93 0.28 11.00
N ALA A 58 9.78 0.94 10.90
CA ALA A 58 8.88 1.12 12.04
C ALA A 58 7.59 0.33 11.84
N LEU A 59 7.01 -0.10 12.94
CA LEU A 59 5.69 -0.72 12.97
C LEU A 59 4.82 0.07 13.94
N ILE A 60 3.70 0.58 13.47
CA ILE A 60 2.81 1.37 14.31
C ILE A 60 1.37 0.87 14.16
N THR A 61 0.88 0.25 15.20
CA THR A 61 -0.52 -0.20 15.27
C THR A 61 -1.09 0.26 16.60
N GLY A 62 -2.36 -0.02 16.84
CA GLY A 62 -2.96 0.33 18.12
C GLY A 62 -2.33 -0.40 19.30
N GLU A 63 -1.69 -1.54 19.05
CA GLU A 63 -1.12 -2.36 20.11
C GLU A 63 0.41 -2.41 20.10
N GLU A 64 1.04 -2.16 18.96
CA GLU A 64 2.48 -2.25 18.84
C GLU A 64 3.06 -0.96 18.29
N LYS A 65 4.15 -0.50 18.90
CA LYS A 65 4.86 0.66 18.40
C LYS A 65 6.35 0.37 18.45
N ILE A 66 6.92 0.10 17.30
CA ILE A 66 8.34 -0.12 17.14
C ILE A 66 8.83 1.01 16.24
N ILE A 67 9.43 2.03 16.83
CA ILE A 67 9.80 3.23 16.08
C ILE A 67 11.28 3.55 16.32
N PRO A 68 12.18 2.98 15.51
CA PRO A 68 13.61 3.32 15.62
C PRO A 68 13.85 4.80 15.34
N LEU A 69 14.90 5.32 15.91
CA LEU A 69 15.21 6.74 15.76
C LEU A 69 15.40 7.16 14.30
N ASN A 70 16.01 6.30 13.51
CA ASN A 70 16.30 6.59 12.11
C ASN A 70 15.35 5.89 11.15
N ALA A 71 14.13 5.60 11.58
CA ALA A 71 13.16 4.90 10.75
C ALA A 71 12.87 5.67 9.46
N LYS A 72 12.88 4.97 8.34
CA LYS A 72 12.58 5.54 7.02
C LYS A 72 11.32 4.92 6.43
N TYR A 73 10.99 3.70 6.81
CA TYR A 73 9.82 3.00 6.30
C TYR A 73 8.87 2.70 7.46
N PHE A 74 7.62 3.04 7.27
CA PHE A 74 6.60 2.92 8.31
C PHE A 74 5.50 1.99 7.86
N LEU A 75 5.29 0.91 8.61
CA LEU A 75 4.22 -0.05 8.33
C LEU A 75 3.21 0.09 9.45
N CYS A 76 2.00 0.49 9.10
CA CYS A 76 1.00 0.93 10.06
C CYS A 76 -0.35 0.32 9.77
N THR A 77 -1.23 0.28 10.78
CA THR A 77 -2.65 0.20 10.46
C THR A 77 -3.08 1.58 9.98
N VAL A 78 -4.13 1.62 9.15
CA VAL A 78 -4.57 2.90 8.57
C VAL A 78 -4.88 3.92 9.67
N GLU A 79 -5.49 3.45 10.76
CA GLU A 79 -5.84 4.32 11.89
C GLU A 79 -4.61 4.92 12.58
N SER A 80 -3.49 4.24 12.50
CA SER A 80 -2.27 4.64 13.23
C SER A 80 -1.24 5.34 12.36
N MET A 81 -1.58 5.63 11.11
CA MET A 81 -0.64 6.31 10.21
C MET A 81 -0.30 7.70 10.71
N PRO A 82 1.00 8.02 10.89
CA PRO A 82 1.41 9.39 11.19
C PRO A 82 1.01 10.31 10.02
N ILE A 83 0.45 11.47 10.35
CA ILE A 83 -0.03 12.39 9.30
C ILE A 83 0.88 13.60 9.12
N ASP A 84 1.94 13.69 9.91
CA ASP A 84 2.83 14.85 9.91
C ASP A 84 4.21 14.55 9.33
N LYS A 85 4.36 13.46 8.61
CA LYS A 85 5.65 13.09 8.02
C LYS A 85 5.66 13.33 6.53
N ASN A 86 6.77 13.85 6.04
CA ASN A 86 7.00 14.05 4.61
C ASN A 86 7.82 12.89 4.09
N LEU A 87 7.15 11.95 3.47
CA LEU A 87 7.76 10.72 2.96
C LEU A 87 7.63 10.65 1.46
N ASP A 88 8.60 10.02 0.80
CA ASP A 88 8.60 9.90 -0.66
C ASP A 88 7.41 9.11 -1.16
N PHE A 89 7.05 8.04 -0.45
CA PHE A 89 6.01 7.11 -0.85
C PHE A 89 4.98 6.96 0.25
N VAL A 90 3.70 6.98 -0.12
CA VAL A 90 2.61 6.63 0.81
C VAL A 90 1.68 5.65 0.09
N GLY A 91 1.38 4.53 0.76
CA GLY A 91 0.45 3.55 0.23
C GLY A 91 -0.68 3.30 1.21
N ILE A 92 -1.88 3.06 0.69
CA ILE A 92 -3.04 2.68 1.51
C ILE A 92 -3.63 1.42 0.91
N ASP A 93 -3.64 0.35 1.70
CA ASP A 93 -4.16 -0.93 1.27
C ASP A 93 -5.66 -1.03 1.55
N GLU A 94 -6.36 -1.80 0.73
CA GLU A 94 -7.80 -2.05 0.86
C GLU A 94 -8.61 -0.76 0.89
N ILE A 95 -8.35 0.12 -0.06
CA ILE A 95 -8.96 1.46 -0.07
C ILE A 95 -10.49 1.41 -0.21
N GLN A 96 -11.06 0.29 -0.67
CA GLN A 96 -12.51 0.14 -0.73
C GLN A 96 -13.16 0.21 0.66
N MET A 97 -12.37 0.12 1.71
CA MET A 97 -12.86 0.30 3.08
C MET A 97 -13.42 1.70 3.33
N CYS A 98 -13.18 2.63 2.40
CA CYS A 98 -13.84 3.93 2.48
C CYS A 98 -15.37 3.82 2.56
N ASN A 99 -15.92 2.71 2.05
CA ASN A 99 -17.36 2.46 2.09
C ASN A 99 -17.81 1.74 3.35
N ASP A 100 -16.89 1.39 4.25
CA ASP A 100 -17.25 0.70 5.49
C ASP A 100 -17.97 1.64 6.46
N HIS A 101 -19.00 1.14 7.13
CA HIS A 101 -19.79 1.96 8.06
C HIS A 101 -18.99 2.48 9.24
N GLU A 102 -18.14 1.64 9.81
CA GLU A 102 -17.42 2.00 11.02
C GLU A 102 -16.08 2.64 10.78
N ARG A 103 -15.34 2.18 9.75
CA ARG A 103 -13.98 2.61 9.51
C ARG A 103 -13.82 3.48 8.27
N GLY A 104 -14.89 3.63 7.49
CA GLY A 104 -14.79 4.34 6.20
C GLY A 104 -14.30 5.76 6.33
N HIS A 105 -14.69 6.47 7.39
CA HIS A 105 -14.28 7.86 7.57
C HIS A 105 -12.78 7.98 7.78
N ILE A 106 -12.15 6.98 8.41
CA ILE A 106 -10.71 6.99 8.64
C ILE A 106 -9.97 6.77 7.31
N PHE A 107 -10.41 5.79 6.52
CA PHE A 107 -9.82 5.54 5.20
C PHE A 107 -10.00 6.74 4.29
N THR A 108 -11.17 7.38 4.34
CA THR A 108 -11.44 8.56 3.54
C THR A 108 -10.51 9.72 3.93
N ASP A 109 -10.31 9.91 5.24
CA ASP A 109 -9.41 10.95 5.71
C ASP A 109 -7.99 10.73 5.19
N ARG A 110 -7.50 9.50 5.28
CA ARG A 110 -6.16 9.18 4.79
C ARG A 110 -6.06 9.36 3.28
N LEU A 111 -7.09 8.94 2.56
CA LEU A 111 -7.14 9.09 1.11
C LEU A 111 -7.07 10.57 0.69
N LEU A 112 -7.75 11.44 1.42
CA LEU A 112 -7.80 12.85 1.07
C LEU A 112 -6.59 13.63 1.55
N ASN A 113 -5.99 13.24 2.66
CA ASN A 113 -5.00 14.06 3.34
C ASN A 113 -3.58 13.55 3.33
N LEU A 114 -3.36 12.26 3.09
CA LEU A 114 -2.02 11.70 3.05
C LEU A 114 -1.54 11.49 1.63
N ARG A 115 -0.39 12.04 1.34
CA ARG A 115 0.24 11.92 0.02
C ARG A 115 1.73 11.72 0.17
N GLY A 116 2.29 10.86 -0.69
CA GLY A 116 3.72 10.75 -0.81
C GLY A 116 4.26 11.93 -1.62
N GLU A 117 5.46 12.34 -1.32
CA GLU A 117 6.06 13.46 -2.05
C GLU A 117 6.37 13.09 -3.50
N LYS A 118 6.66 11.82 -3.75
CA LYS A 118 6.99 11.35 -5.10
C LYS A 118 5.90 10.44 -5.65
N LEU A 119 5.30 9.60 -4.82
CA LEU A 119 4.28 8.66 -5.27
C LEU A 119 3.31 8.32 -4.15
N THR A 120 2.03 8.31 -4.48
CA THR A 120 0.99 7.79 -3.61
C THR A 120 0.35 6.60 -4.32
N MET A 121 0.28 5.45 -3.64
CA MET A 121 -0.29 4.25 -4.22
C MET A 121 -1.51 3.81 -3.43
N LEU A 122 -2.62 3.66 -4.13
CA LEU A 122 -3.87 3.19 -3.53
C LEU A 122 -4.14 1.78 -4.03
N MET A 123 -4.33 0.84 -3.13
CA MET A 123 -4.58 -0.55 -3.47
C MET A 123 -5.99 -0.95 -3.04
N GLY A 124 -6.67 -1.71 -3.87
CA GLY A 124 -7.99 -2.17 -3.49
C GLY A 124 -8.72 -2.89 -4.60
N SER A 125 -10.02 -3.07 -4.40
CA SER A 125 -10.85 -3.75 -5.38
C SER A 125 -11.34 -2.76 -6.45
N ASN A 126 -11.80 -3.30 -7.57
CA ASN A 126 -12.31 -2.48 -8.67
C ASN A 126 -13.57 -1.69 -8.30
N THR A 127 -14.24 -2.07 -7.22
CA THR A 127 -15.47 -1.38 -6.81
C THR A 127 -15.26 0.07 -6.44
N ILE A 128 -14.02 0.46 -6.10
CA ILE A 128 -13.73 1.82 -5.66
C ILE A 128 -13.32 2.74 -6.83
N LYS A 129 -13.16 2.19 -8.02
CA LYS A 129 -12.59 2.93 -9.15
C LYS A 129 -13.35 4.22 -9.46
N ASN A 130 -14.68 4.17 -9.51
CA ASN A 130 -15.48 5.35 -9.84
C ASN A 130 -15.32 6.47 -8.80
N ILE A 131 -15.19 6.08 -7.55
CA ILE A 131 -15.03 7.07 -6.48
C ILE A 131 -13.64 7.72 -6.56
N ILE A 132 -12.62 6.91 -6.81
CA ILE A 132 -11.25 7.44 -6.92
C ILE A 132 -11.12 8.37 -8.12
N GLN A 133 -11.76 8.04 -9.23
CA GLN A 133 -11.69 8.88 -10.43
C GLN A 133 -12.24 10.29 -10.19
N LYS A 134 -13.18 10.42 -9.27
CA LYS A 134 -13.76 11.73 -8.96
C LYS A 134 -12.85 12.60 -8.11
N LEU A 135 -11.81 12.02 -7.51
CA LEU A 135 -10.90 12.77 -6.65
C LEU A 135 -9.85 13.53 -7.44
N ASP A 136 -9.36 12.95 -8.52
CA ASP A 136 -8.31 13.54 -9.32
C ASP A 136 -8.30 12.88 -10.69
N ASP A 137 -8.33 13.70 -11.74
CA ASP A 137 -8.31 13.19 -13.11
C ASP A 137 -6.96 12.58 -13.50
N ASP A 138 -5.91 12.91 -12.76
CA ASP A 138 -4.56 12.48 -13.11
C ASP A 138 -4.15 11.17 -12.43
N ILE A 139 -5.09 10.46 -11.83
CA ILE A 139 -4.78 9.19 -11.18
C ILE A 139 -4.55 8.11 -12.24
N GLU A 140 -3.42 7.43 -12.14
CA GLU A 140 -3.09 6.31 -13.02
C GLU A 140 -3.69 5.02 -12.44
N PHE A 141 -4.44 4.28 -13.26
CA PHE A 141 -5.05 3.03 -12.82
C PHE A 141 -4.31 1.84 -13.41
N LYS A 142 -4.00 0.85 -12.57
CA LYS A 142 -3.39 -0.41 -12.99
C LYS A 142 -4.27 -1.56 -12.53
N ASN A 143 -4.47 -2.55 -13.41
CA ASN A 143 -5.22 -3.75 -13.07
C ASN A 143 -4.25 -4.88 -12.73
N LYS A 144 -4.13 -5.20 -11.45
CA LYS A 144 -3.17 -6.18 -11.00
C LYS A 144 -3.53 -7.60 -11.42
N GLU A 145 -4.82 -7.90 -11.54
CA GLU A 145 -5.24 -9.21 -12.01
C GLU A 145 -4.65 -9.51 -13.39
N ARG A 146 -4.74 -8.52 -14.28
CA ARG A 146 -4.20 -8.68 -15.62
C ARG A 146 -2.69 -8.86 -15.59
N LEU A 147 -2.00 -8.13 -14.75
CA LEU A 147 -0.55 -8.25 -14.62
C LEU A 147 -0.17 -9.64 -14.11
N SER A 148 -0.93 -10.16 -13.14
CA SER A 148 -0.67 -11.50 -12.61
C SER A 148 -0.86 -12.58 -13.66
N LYS A 149 -1.92 -12.45 -14.48
CA LYS A 149 -2.18 -13.42 -15.56
C LYS A 149 -1.05 -13.41 -16.58
N LEU A 150 -0.57 -12.24 -16.94
CA LEU A 150 0.53 -12.14 -17.89
C LEU A 150 1.80 -12.79 -17.33
N SER A 151 2.07 -12.62 -16.05
CA SER A 151 3.21 -13.26 -15.41
C SER A 151 3.10 -14.78 -15.48
N PHE A 152 1.93 -15.32 -15.18
CA PHE A 152 1.72 -16.76 -15.27
C PHE A 152 1.83 -17.25 -16.70
N GLY A 153 1.25 -16.52 -17.63
CA GLY A 153 1.31 -16.90 -19.03
C GLY A 153 2.72 -17.02 -19.55
N GLY A 154 3.59 -16.17 -19.11
CA GLY A 154 4.97 -16.22 -19.51
C GLY A 154 5.77 -17.34 -18.86
N TYR A 155 5.17 -17.91 -17.89
CA TYR A 155 5.83 -18.91 -17.07
C TYR A 155 5.48 -20.36 -17.45
N LYS A 156 4.46 -21.20 -17.83
CA LYS A 156 3.99 -22.27 -18.14
C LYS A 156 3.86 -23.45 -17.90
N LYS A 157 3.66 -23.86 -17.51
CA LYS A 157 3.42 -24.45 -17.11
C LYS A 157 3.53 -24.99 -16.41
N ILE A 158 3.66 -25.22 -15.80
CA ILE A 158 3.74 -25.36 -14.92
C ILE A 158 3.27 -25.71 -14.33
N SER A 159 3.33 -26.21 -14.27
CA SER A 159 2.98 -26.22 -13.64
C SER A 159 2.66 -26.05 -12.94
N ARG A 160 2.69 -26.23 -12.95
CA ARG A 160 2.59 -25.72 -12.46
C ARG A 160 2.32 -25.25 -11.84
N ILE A 161 2.42 -25.37 -11.71
CA ILE A 161 2.44 -24.66 -11.24
C ILE A 161 2.25 -24.20 -10.43
N ASP A 162 2.55 -24.37 -10.06
CA ASP A 162 2.57 -23.64 -9.43
C ASP A 162 2.32 -23.02 -8.72
N ARG A 163 2.29 -23.33 -8.34
CA ARG A 163 2.19 -22.58 -7.69
C ARG A 163 1.54 -21.85 -7.34
N LYS A 164 1.19 -21.85 -7.10
CA LYS A 164 0.72 -21.03 -6.91
C LYS A 164 0.39 -20.69 -6.67
#